data_9b3e7a90fc991e756dd38b804ea62fe5
#
_entry.id   9b3e7a90fc991e756dd38b804ea62fe5
#
_cell.length_a   1.000
_cell.length_b   1.000
_cell.length_c   1.000
_cell.angle_alpha   90.00
_cell.angle_beta   90.00
_cell.angle_gamma   90.00
#
_symmetry.space_group_name_H-M   'P 1'
#
loop_
_entity.id
_entity.type
_entity.pdbx_description
1 polymer ?
#
loop_
_entity_poly.entity_id
_entity_poly.type
_entity_poly.pdbx_seq_one_letter_code
_entity_poly.pdbx_strand_id
1 'polypeptide(L)'
;DVYKRQLLHTAGENVPANFYWGLVTTVVMQEIWLFWERASGVHAFPISTVTLFRWILVMGAFLSAVVYYGKEKPFTFHDVAVTIVGGIVFPAMYSCIGLLRNVSPAFVLMPFVIAFIGDSFSMLGGMAFGHKKFAPHVSPNKTWAGFLAGPVGSALGMVLLGLVSKWLWQMELPLWYLAVIGIAANLFGQLGDLSTSLIKREAGIKDYSHIFLTHGGVLDRFDSTLFIAPVVYAMLFVLEKL
;
A
#
# COMPACT_ATOMS: atom_id res chain seq x y z
N ASP A 1 -6.21 -17.45 1.49
CA ASP A 1 -7.36 -17.62 0.59
C ASP A 1 -7.85 -16.31 -0.04
N VAL A 2 -7.78 -15.19 0.68
CA VAL A 2 -8.16 -13.84 0.23
C VAL A 2 -7.17 -13.28 -0.77
N TYR A 3 -5.89 -13.35 -0.47
CA TYR A 3 -4.81 -12.93 -1.36
C TYR A 3 -4.79 -13.77 -2.64
N LYS A 4 -5.15 -15.06 -2.53
CA LYS A 4 -5.28 -15.99 -3.66
C LYS A 4 -6.35 -15.54 -4.65
N ARG A 5 -7.56 -15.23 -4.18
CA ARG A 5 -8.64 -14.77 -5.06
C ARG A 5 -8.33 -13.40 -5.67
N GLN A 6 -7.69 -12.52 -4.92
CA GLN A 6 -7.34 -11.18 -5.40
C GLN A 6 -6.31 -11.22 -6.53
N LEU A 7 -5.23 -11.98 -6.37
CA LEU A 7 -4.19 -12.13 -7.40
C LEU A 7 -4.65 -12.99 -8.59
N LEU A 8 -5.39 -14.07 -8.36
CA LEU A 8 -5.92 -14.91 -9.44
C LEU A 8 -6.95 -14.18 -10.28
N HIS A 9 -7.76 -13.29 -9.71
CA HIS A 9 -8.69 -12.47 -10.49
C HIS A 9 -7.99 -11.39 -11.33
N THR A 10 -6.85 -10.86 -10.86
CA THR A 10 -6.08 -9.85 -11.63
C THR A 10 -5.19 -10.48 -12.69
N ALA A 11 -4.62 -11.66 -12.44
CA ALA A 11 -3.73 -12.36 -13.37
C ALA A 11 -4.45 -13.29 -14.35
N GLY A 12 -5.79 -13.42 -14.25
CA GLY A 12 -6.53 -14.44 -14.98
C GLY A 12 -6.32 -15.84 -14.39
N GLU A 13 -7.07 -16.82 -14.91
CA GLU A 13 -7.02 -18.22 -14.45
C GLU A 13 -5.71 -18.96 -14.77
N ASN A 14 -4.71 -18.26 -15.31
CA ASN A 14 -3.52 -18.86 -15.92
C ASN A 14 -2.32 -19.00 -14.99
N VAL A 15 -2.32 -18.37 -13.80
CA VAL A 15 -1.19 -18.47 -12.86
C VAL A 15 -1.18 -19.86 -12.22
N PRO A 16 -0.12 -20.65 -12.40
CA PRO A 16 -0.01 -21.95 -11.77
C PRO A 16 -0.14 -21.82 -10.24
N ALA A 17 -0.97 -22.67 -9.63
CA ALA A 17 -1.21 -22.62 -8.18
C ALA A 17 0.10 -22.72 -7.36
N ASN A 18 1.10 -23.45 -7.86
CA ASN A 18 2.42 -23.59 -7.24
C ASN A 18 3.19 -22.26 -7.21
N PHE A 19 3.04 -21.43 -8.24
CA PHE A 19 3.69 -20.12 -8.30
C PHE A 19 3.08 -19.17 -7.27
N TYR A 20 1.75 -19.22 -7.13
CA TYR A 20 1.02 -18.46 -6.13
C TYR A 20 1.45 -18.82 -4.69
N TRP A 21 1.56 -20.12 -4.38
CA TRP A 21 2.04 -20.56 -3.06
C TRP A 21 3.49 -20.15 -2.82
N GLY A 22 4.32 -20.16 -3.86
CA GLY A 22 5.69 -19.62 -3.80
C GLY A 22 5.71 -18.13 -3.43
N LEU A 23 4.81 -17.34 -4.03
CA LEU A 23 4.68 -15.92 -3.73
C LEU A 23 4.25 -15.66 -2.28
N VAL A 24 3.18 -16.34 -1.82
CA VAL A 24 2.70 -16.20 -0.44
C VAL A 24 3.75 -16.62 0.58
N THR A 25 4.41 -17.75 0.35
CA THR A 25 5.48 -18.22 1.25
C THR A 25 6.65 -17.25 1.28
N THR A 26 7.03 -16.67 0.13
CA THR A 26 8.11 -15.68 0.06
C THR A 26 7.77 -14.42 0.86
N VAL A 27 6.54 -13.90 0.74
CA VAL A 27 6.09 -12.72 1.49
C VAL A 27 6.07 -13.03 2.99
N VAL A 28 5.47 -14.16 3.40
CA VAL A 28 5.39 -14.55 4.82
C VAL A 28 6.79 -14.77 5.40
N MET A 29 7.67 -15.47 4.69
CA MET A 29 9.06 -15.68 5.13
C MET A 29 9.84 -14.38 5.21
N GLN A 30 9.59 -13.43 4.30
CA GLN A 30 10.19 -12.10 4.36
C GLN A 30 9.83 -11.39 5.65
N GLU A 31 8.56 -11.37 6.04
CA GLU A 31 8.11 -10.69 7.26
C GLU A 31 8.62 -11.38 8.53
N ILE A 32 8.58 -12.72 8.57
CA ILE A 32 9.13 -13.52 9.67
C ILE A 32 10.64 -13.25 9.83
N TRP A 33 11.37 -13.23 8.72
CA TRP A 33 12.81 -12.98 8.75
C TRP A 33 13.15 -11.56 9.21
N LEU A 34 12.45 -10.54 8.73
CA LEU A 34 12.62 -9.17 9.19
C LEU A 34 12.35 -9.03 10.69
N PHE A 35 11.35 -9.73 11.19
CA PHE A 35 11.07 -9.77 12.61
C PHE A 35 12.21 -10.44 13.40
N TRP A 36 12.71 -11.59 12.92
CA TRP A 36 13.78 -12.32 13.57
C TRP A 36 15.12 -11.58 13.56
N GLU A 37 15.50 -10.99 12.41
CA GLU A 37 16.72 -10.18 12.27
C GLU A 37 16.74 -9.00 13.26
N ARG A 38 15.60 -8.36 13.45
CA ARG A 38 15.43 -7.30 14.45
C ARG A 38 15.48 -7.81 15.89
N ALA A 39 14.86 -8.94 16.16
CA ALA A 39 14.81 -9.51 17.51
C ALA A 39 16.17 -10.06 17.96
N SER A 40 16.96 -10.63 17.03
CA SER A 40 18.24 -11.25 17.31
C SER A 40 19.44 -10.32 17.24
N GLY A 41 19.32 -9.16 16.57
CA GLY A 41 20.43 -8.24 16.32
C GLY A 41 21.52 -8.80 15.41
N VAL A 42 21.29 -9.96 14.79
CA VAL A 42 22.26 -10.65 13.94
C VAL A 42 22.08 -10.22 12.49
N HIS A 43 22.97 -9.39 11.97
CA HIS A 43 23.11 -9.12 10.55
C HIS A 43 23.93 -10.23 9.89
N ALA A 44 23.28 -11.36 9.57
CA ALA A 44 23.98 -12.58 9.17
C ALA A 44 24.61 -12.56 7.76
N PHE A 45 24.17 -11.66 6.87
CA PHE A 45 24.68 -11.59 5.49
C PHE A 45 24.79 -10.16 4.98
N PRO A 46 25.80 -9.87 4.09
CA PRO A 46 25.99 -8.55 3.47
C PRO A 46 24.81 -8.15 2.54
N ILE A 47 24.07 -9.14 2.03
CA ILE A 47 22.82 -8.93 1.30
C ILE A 47 21.72 -9.40 2.21
N SER A 48 20.77 -8.51 2.53
CA SER A 48 19.58 -8.87 3.30
C SER A 48 18.91 -10.10 2.68
N THR A 49 18.63 -11.12 3.48
CA THR A 49 17.97 -12.35 3.04
C THR A 49 16.66 -12.05 2.32
N VAL A 50 15.98 -10.99 2.73
CA VAL A 50 14.80 -10.44 2.07
C VAL A 50 15.09 -10.04 0.62
N THR A 51 16.23 -9.40 0.36
CA THR A 51 16.65 -9.04 -0.99
C THR A 51 16.88 -10.27 -1.85
N LEU A 52 17.50 -11.31 -1.29
CA LEU A 52 17.72 -12.58 -1.98
C LEU A 52 16.37 -13.24 -2.35
N PHE A 53 15.41 -13.31 -1.43
CA PHE A 53 14.07 -13.85 -1.73
C PHE A 53 13.36 -13.05 -2.83
N ARG A 54 13.47 -11.73 -2.81
CA ARG A 54 12.91 -10.88 -3.89
C ARG A 54 13.53 -11.19 -5.25
N TRP A 55 14.85 -11.37 -5.31
CA TRP A 55 15.53 -11.79 -6.55
C TRP A 55 15.08 -13.16 -7.03
N ILE A 56 14.95 -14.14 -6.15
CA ILE A 56 14.45 -15.49 -6.47
C ILE A 56 13.04 -15.38 -7.07
N LEU A 57 12.16 -14.56 -6.47
CA LEU A 57 10.80 -14.36 -6.98
C LEU A 57 10.81 -13.75 -8.40
N VAL A 58 11.60 -12.70 -8.60
CA VAL A 58 11.73 -12.04 -9.92
C VAL A 58 12.25 -13.03 -10.96
N MET A 59 13.35 -13.71 -10.67
CA MET A 59 13.94 -14.70 -11.58
C MET A 59 12.97 -15.84 -11.86
N GLY A 60 12.26 -16.35 -10.85
CA GLY A 60 11.24 -17.38 -10.99
C GLY A 60 10.08 -16.95 -11.88
N ALA A 61 9.62 -15.69 -11.77
CA ALA A 61 8.57 -15.15 -12.61
C ALA A 61 8.99 -15.09 -14.08
N PHE A 62 10.18 -14.55 -14.38
CA PHE A 62 10.71 -14.50 -15.74
C PHE A 62 10.96 -15.91 -16.31
N LEU A 63 11.55 -16.81 -15.52
CA LEU A 63 11.76 -18.18 -15.93
C LEU A 63 10.43 -18.87 -16.27
N SER A 64 9.40 -18.65 -15.46
CA SER A 64 8.07 -19.17 -15.73
C SER A 64 7.49 -18.65 -17.04
N ALA A 65 7.65 -17.35 -17.32
CA ALA A 65 7.22 -16.78 -18.60
C ALA A 65 7.92 -17.43 -19.80
N VAL A 66 9.22 -17.69 -19.69
CA VAL A 66 9.99 -18.37 -20.74
C VAL A 66 9.56 -19.83 -20.90
N VAL A 67 9.45 -20.59 -19.81
CA VAL A 67 9.11 -22.03 -19.83
C VAL A 67 7.69 -22.29 -20.31
N TYR A 68 6.74 -21.40 -20.01
CA TYR A 68 5.33 -21.53 -20.39
C TYR A 68 5.00 -20.81 -21.70
N TYR A 69 5.97 -20.15 -22.32
CA TYR A 69 5.74 -19.51 -23.63
C TYR A 69 5.33 -20.53 -24.68
N GLY A 70 4.26 -20.23 -25.43
CA GLY A 70 3.74 -21.12 -26.48
C GLY A 70 2.94 -22.33 -26.00
N LYS A 71 2.71 -22.50 -24.68
CA LYS A 71 1.83 -23.55 -24.15
C LYS A 71 0.35 -23.11 -24.21
N GLU A 72 -0.59 -24.06 -24.03
CA GLU A 72 -2.03 -23.77 -24.02
C GLU A 72 -2.43 -22.70 -22.99
N LYS A 73 -1.73 -22.66 -21.84
CA LYS A 73 -1.88 -21.61 -20.82
C LYS A 73 -0.52 -20.92 -20.64
N PRO A 74 -0.21 -19.91 -21.45
CA PRO A 74 1.06 -19.21 -21.35
C PRO A 74 1.10 -18.35 -20.08
N PHE A 75 2.27 -18.29 -19.45
CA PHE A 75 2.56 -17.30 -18.42
C PHE A 75 3.10 -16.04 -19.12
N THR A 76 2.30 -14.98 -19.13
CA THR A 76 2.57 -13.77 -19.93
C THR A 76 3.44 -12.76 -19.17
N PHE A 77 3.93 -11.75 -19.87
CA PHE A 77 4.61 -10.62 -19.21
C PHE A 77 3.68 -9.85 -18.25
N HIS A 78 2.37 -9.83 -18.54
CA HIS A 78 1.38 -9.30 -17.61
C HIS A 78 1.39 -10.07 -16.27
N ASP A 79 1.46 -11.39 -16.32
CA ASP A 79 1.52 -12.23 -15.11
C ASP A 79 2.82 -12.01 -14.33
N VAL A 80 3.94 -11.79 -15.02
CA VAL A 80 5.21 -11.38 -14.40
C VAL A 80 5.05 -10.05 -13.66
N ALA A 81 4.45 -9.04 -14.32
CA ALA A 81 4.24 -7.72 -13.73
C ALA A 81 3.34 -7.79 -12.50
N VAL A 82 2.20 -8.51 -12.57
CA VAL A 82 1.30 -8.73 -11.43
C VAL A 82 2.02 -9.44 -10.27
N THR A 83 2.86 -10.41 -10.59
CA THR A 83 3.66 -11.13 -9.58
C THR A 83 4.64 -10.21 -8.87
N ILE A 84 5.36 -9.35 -9.60
CA ILE A 84 6.33 -8.41 -9.04
C ILE A 84 5.59 -7.36 -8.18
N VAL A 85 4.52 -6.78 -8.70
CA VAL A 85 3.76 -5.76 -7.98
C VAL A 85 3.13 -6.35 -6.71
N GLY A 86 2.43 -7.48 -6.82
CA GLY A 86 1.77 -8.11 -5.68
C GLY A 86 2.73 -8.76 -4.68
N GLY A 87 3.85 -9.33 -5.15
CA GLY A 87 4.78 -10.08 -4.31
C GLY A 87 5.96 -9.28 -3.77
N ILE A 88 6.29 -8.13 -4.35
CA ILE A 88 7.44 -7.32 -3.93
C ILE A 88 7.00 -5.90 -3.58
N VAL A 89 6.32 -5.20 -4.51
CA VAL A 89 6.04 -3.77 -4.34
C VAL A 89 5.06 -3.55 -3.19
N PHE A 90 3.90 -4.20 -3.21
CA PHE A 90 2.89 -4.03 -2.16
C PHE A 90 3.38 -4.47 -0.78
N PRO A 91 4.01 -5.64 -0.59
CA PRO A 91 4.60 -6.01 0.70
C PRO A 91 5.68 -5.03 1.18
N ALA A 92 6.53 -4.52 0.26
CA ALA A 92 7.53 -3.52 0.62
C ALA A 92 6.89 -2.21 1.11
N MET A 93 5.81 -1.77 0.47
CA MET A 93 5.06 -0.58 0.90
C MET A 93 4.39 -0.80 2.27
N TYR A 94 3.77 -1.96 2.50
CA TYR A 94 3.21 -2.30 3.82
C TYR A 94 4.28 -2.42 4.91
N SER A 95 5.47 -2.92 4.59
CA SER A 95 6.56 -3.04 5.57
C SER A 95 7.00 -1.69 6.14
N CYS A 96 6.74 -0.58 5.44
CA CYS A 96 6.98 0.77 5.95
C CYS A 96 6.17 1.07 7.23
N ILE A 97 4.98 0.46 7.40
CA ILE A 97 4.20 0.59 8.65
C ILE A 97 4.97 -0.04 9.81
N GLY A 98 5.58 -1.22 9.59
CA GLY A 98 6.45 -1.86 10.57
C GLY A 98 7.71 -1.04 10.88
N LEU A 99 8.29 -0.38 9.88
CA LEU A 99 9.43 0.52 10.06
C LEU A 99 9.06 1.75 10.90
N LEU A 100 7.89 2.34 10.67
CA LEU A 100 7.36 3.44 11.48
C LEU A 100 7.23 3.07 12.95
N ARG A 101 6.81 1.83 13.27
CA ARG A 101 6.71 1.33 14.64
C ARG A 101 8.06 1.34 15.37
N ASN A 102 9.16 1.08 14.65
CA ASN A 102 10.49 1.05 15.26
C ASN A 102 10.96 2.44 15.69
N VAL A 103 10.47 3.51 15.06
CA VAL A 103 10.79 4.88 15.44
C VAL A 103 9.95 5.30 16.64
N SER A 104 8.63 5.14 16.57
CA SER A 104 7.71 5.35 17.70
C SER A 104 6.37 4.66 17.46
N PRO A 105 5.71 4.09 18.50
CA PRO A 105 4.35 3.54 18.39
C PRO A 105 3.34 4.54 17.81
N ALA A 106 3.48 5.83 18.10
CA ALA A 106 2.60 6.88 17.58
C ALA A 106 2.69 7.02 16.04
N PHE A 107 3.86 6.75 15.45
CA PHE A 107 4.07 6.89 14.02
C PHE A 107 3.30 5.86 13.20
N VAL A 108 2.99 4.70 13.79
CA VAL A 108 2.12 3.70 13.14
C VAL A 108 0.73 4.25 12.85
N LEU A 109 0.25 5.18 13.67
CA LEU A 109 -1.08 5.78 13.50
C LEU A 109 -1.13 6.78 12.34
N MET A 110 0.00 7.38 11.96
CA MET A 110 0.06 8.44 10.95
C MET A 110 -0.56 8.03 9.60
N PRO A 111 -0.17 6.90 8.97
CA PRO A 111 -0.76 6.48 7.70
C PRO A 111 -2.28 6.28 7.78
N PHE A 112 -2.78 5.74 8.89
CA PHE A 112 -4.21 5.50 9.08
C PHE A 112 -4.98 6.80 9.31
N VAL A 113 -4.45 7.72 10.10
CA VAL A 113 -5.05 9.04 10.31
C VAL A 113 -5.14 9.80 8.99
N ILE A 114 -4.06 9.81 8.20
CA ILE A 114 -4.03 10.45 6.88
C ILE A 114 -5.07 9.83 5.95
N ALA A 115 -5.13 8.50 5.87
CA ALA A 115 -6.09 7.80 5.02
C ALA A 115 -7.53 8.08 5.45
N PHE A 116 -7.90 7.76 6.69
CA PHE A 116 -9.30 7.81 7.13
C PHE A 116 -9.85 9.24 7.20
N ILE A 117 -9.07 10.18 7.74
CA ILE A 117 -9.51 11.59 7.80
C ILE A 117 -9.49 12.19 6.40
N GLY A 118 -8.46 11.92 5.59
CA GLY A 118 -8.39 12.37 4.21
C GLY A 118 -9.55 11.89 3.36
N ASP A 119 -9.89 10.61 3.43
CA ASP A 119 -11.02 10.04 2.68
C ASP A 119 -12.37 10.61 3.16
N SER A 120 -12.54 10.83 4.48
CA SER A 120 -13.72 11.46 5.05
C SER A 120 -13.89 12.89 4.53
N PHE A 121 -12.82 13.68 4.53
CA PHE A 121 -12.85 15.05 4.00
C PHE A 121 -13.03 15.07 2.48
N SER A 122 -12.42 14.13 1.76
CA SER A 122 -12.63 13.97 0.32
C SER A 122 -14.09 13.66 -0.01
N MET A 123 -14.73 12.81 0.77
CA MET A 123 -16.16 12.49 0.62
C MET A 123 -17.02 13.71 0.93
N LEU A 124 -16.81 14.37 2.07
CA LEU A 124 -17.59 15.55 2.49
C LEU A 124 -17.43 16.71 1.51
N GLY A 125 -16.18 17.02 1.09
CA GLY A 125 -15.89 18.06 0.12
C GLY A 125 -16.47 17.74 -1.26
N GLY A 126 -16.44 16.46 -1.65
CA GLY A 126 -17.07 15.98 -2.87
C GLY A 126 -18.59 16.10 -2.87
N MET A 127 -19.24 15.82 -1.73
CA MET A 127 -20.70 15.97 -1.58
C MET A 127 -21.13 17.44 -1.54
N ALA A 128 -20.38 18.30 -0.83
CA ALA A 128 -20.74 19.71 -0.64
C ALA A 128 -20.46 20.57 -1.89
N PHE A 129 -19.34 20.33 -2.58
CA PHE A 129 -18.83 21.21 -3.65
C PHE A 129 -18.47 20.48 -4.95
N GLY A 130 -18.75 19.17 -5.05
CA GLY A 130 -18.28 18.32 -6.13
C GLY A 130 -19.11 18.38 -7.40
N HIS A 131 -18.93 19.39 -8.24
CA HIS A 131 -19.60 19.49 -9.54
C HIS A 131 -18.85 18.79 -10.69
N LYS A 132 -17.51 18.84 -10.68
CA LYS A 132 -16.67 18.26 -11.74
C LYS A 132 -16.05 16.94 -11.30
N LYS A 133 -16.20 15.89 -12.13
CA LYS A 133 -15.58 14.59 -11.90
C LYS A 133 -14.08 14.65 -12.13
N PHE A 134 -13.29 13.96 -11.30
CA PHE A 134 -11.84 13.93 -11.38
C PHE A 134 -11.33 12.78 -12.28
N ALA A 135 -11.85 11.57 -12.09
CA ALA A 135 -11.42 10.38 -12.83
C ALA A 135 -12.65 9.52 -13.26
N PRO A 136 -13.48 9.99 -14.21
CA PRO A 136 -14.79 9.39 -14.50
C PRO A 136 -14.72 7.93 -14.98
N HIS A 137 -13.63 7.55 -15.67
CA HIS A 137 -13.47 6.20 -16.22
C HIS A 137 -12.97 5.18 -15.18
N VAL A 138 -12.20 5.62 -14.18
CA VAL A 138 -11.60 4.76 -13.15
C VAL A 138 -12.48 4.72 -11.91
N SER A 139 -12.86 5.90 -11.40
CA SER A 139 -13.67 6.08 -10.20
C SER A 139 -14.70 7.21 -10.43
N PRO A 140 -15.93 6.88 -10.88
CA PRO A 140 -16.94 7.87 -11.29
C PRO A 140 -17.45 8.75 -10.15
N ASN A 141 -17.24 8.36 -8.90
CA ASN A 141 -17.68 9.12 -7.75
C ASN A 141 -16.68 10.20 -7.29
N LYS A 142 -15.42 10.13 -7.70
CA LYS A 142 -14.40 11.11 -7.31
C LYS A 142 -14.59 12.45 -8.03
N THR A 143 -14.48 13.54 -7.27
CA THR A 143 -14.62 14.92 -7.75
C THR A 143 -13.38 15.75 -7.45
N TRP A 144 -13.14 16.82 -8.20
CA TRP A 144 -12.04 17.75 -7.95
C TRP A 144 -12.13 18.42 -6.58
N ALA A 145 -13.36 18.77 -6.13
CA ALA A 145 -13.54 19.32 -4.79
C ALA A 145 -13.13 18.34 -3.69
N GLY A 146 -13.50 17.06 -3.84
CA GLY A 146 -13.07 16.00 -2.94
C GLY A 146 -11.56 15.80 -2.98
N PHE A 147 -10.95 15.79 -4.18
CA PHE A 147 -9.51 15.67 -4.35
C PHE A 147 -8.72 16.76 -3.59
N LEU A 148 -9.21 17.98 -3.58
CA LEU A 148 -8.57 19.09 -2.85
C LEU A 148 -8.89 19.11 -1.35
N ALA A 149 -10.07 18.63 -0.95
CA ALA A 149 -10.47 18.59 0.45
C ALA A 149 -9.71 17.53 1.27
N GLY A 150 -9.36 16.39 0.64
CA GLY A 150 -8.63 15.31 1.30
C GLY A 150 -7.31 15.73 1.94
N PRO A 151 -6.38 16.38 1.21
CA PRO A 151 -5.13 16.89 1.76
C PRO A 151 -5.32 17.86 2.93
N VAL A 152 -6.35 18.73 2.86
CA VAL A 152 -6.68 19.65 3.95
C VAL A 152 -7.12 18.88 5.20
N GLY A 153 -8.01 17.91 5.03
CA GLY A 153 -8.45 17.04 6.13
C GLY A 153 -7.29 16.27 6.75
N SER A 154 -6.41 15.71 5.92
CA SER A 154 -5.22 14.98 6.39
C SER A 154 -4.23 15.87 7.14
N ALA A 155 -4.05 17.12 6.68
CA ALA A 155 -3.22 18.09 7.40
C ALA A 155 -3.79 18.38 8.81
N LEU A 156 -5.09 18.62 8.90
CA LEU A 156 -5.77 18.85 10.19
C LEU A 156 -5.68 17.60 11.09
N GLY A 157 -5.90 16.41 10.53
CA GLY A 157 -5.77 15.15 11.26
C GLY A 157 -4.37 14.92 11.81
N MET A 158 -3.33 15.24 11.02
CA MET A 158 -1.94 15.12 11.44
C MET A 158 -1.54 16.13 12.51
N VAL A 159 -2.03 17.37 12.42
CA VAL A 159 -1.84 18.38 13.47
C VAL A 159 -2.51 17.92 14.78
N LEU A 160 -3.74 17.43 14.70
CA LEU A 160 -4.45 16.89 15.86
C LEU A 160 -3.70 15.69 16.47
N LEU A 161 -3.25 14.75 15.64
CA LEU A 161 -2.44 13.62 16.09
C LEU A 161 -1.15 14.10 16.78
N GLY A 162 -0.50 15.14 16.24
CA GLY A 162 0.71 15.73 16.84
C GLY A 162 0.45 16.30 18.22
N LEU A 163 -0.67 17.05 18.41
CA LEU A 163 -1.08 17.57 19.71
C LEU A 163 -1.37 16.46 20.72
N VAL A 164 -2.10 15.42 20.30
CA VAL A 164 -2.40 14.24 21.12
C VAL A 164 -1.12 13.47 21.46
N SER A 165 -0.23 13.29 20.48
CA SER A 165 1.04 12.58 20.67
C SER A 165 1.99 13.32 21.63
N LYS A 166 2.00 14.64 21.61
CA LYS A 166 2.74 15.45 22.58
C LYS A 166 2.24 15.20 24.00
N TRP A 167 0.94 15.09 24.19
CA TRP A 167 0.33 14.85 25.49
C TRP A 167 0.52 13.40 25.99
N LEU A 168 0.35 12.38 25.11
CA LEU A 168 0.38 10.95 25.47
C LEU A 168 1.80 10.37 25.50
N TRP A 169 2.64 10.73 24.54
CA TRP A 169 3.96 10.12 24.32
C TRP A 169 5.12 11.10 24.44
N GLN A 170 4.85 12.38 24.84
CA GLN A 170 5.83 13.45 24.96
C GLN A 170 6.67 13.65 23.68
N MET A 171 6.07 13.40 22.53
CA MET A 171 6.71 13.57 21.22
C MET A 171 6.63 15.02 20.77
N GLU A 172 7.79 15.62 20.49
CA GLU A 172 7.88 16.99 19.97
C GLU A 172 8.24 16.97 18.48
N LEU A 173 7.21 16.92 17.62
CA LEU A 173 7.37 17.18 16.19
C LEU A 173 6.75 18.53 15.83
N PRO A 174 7.40 19.31 14.95
CA PRO A 174 6.83 20.58 14.49
C PRO A 174 5.47 20.36 13.81
N LEU A 175 4.42 21.01 14.33
CA LEU A 175 3.06 20.83 13.83
C LEU A 175 2.92 21.18 12.35
N TRP A 176 3.66 22.20 11.88
CA TRP A 176 3.69 22.58 10.45
C TRP A 176 4.24 21.43 9.59
N TYR A 177 5.26 20.72 10.09
CA TYR A 177 5.84 19.59 9.38
C TYR A 177 4.87 18.40 9.28
N LEU A 178 4.15 18.13 10.36
CA LEU A 178 3.07 17.14 10.36
C LEU A 178 1.97 17.49 9.35
N ALA A 179 1.59 18.77 9.26
CA ALA A 179 0.65 19.22 8.23
C ALA A 179 1.18 18.96 6.81
N VAL A 180 2.45 19.25 6.56
CA VAL A 180 3.10 18.99 5.25
C VAL A 180 3.13 17.49 4.94
N ILE A 181 3.46 16.64 5.92
CA ILE A 181 3.38 15.18 5.78
C ILE A 181 1.95 14.77 5.40
N GLY A 182 0.94 15.29 6.12
CA GLY A 182 -0.46 14.98 5.88
C GLY A 182 -0.89 15.31 4.44
N ILE A 183 -0.53 16.51 3.96
CA ILE A 183 -0.83 16.94 2.58
C ILE A 183 -0.13 16.03 1.56
N ALA A 184 1.18 15.90 1.67
CA ALA A 184 1.97 15.16 0.69
C ALA A 184 1.56 13.68 0.65
N ALA A 185 1.48 13.02 1.80
CA ALA A 185 1.13 11.61 1.86
C ALA A 185 -0.32 11.33 1.43
N ASN A 186 -1.27 12.24 1.69
CA ASN A 186 -2.64 12.09 1.20
C ASN A 186 -2.71 12.16 -0.34
N LEU A 187 -1.95 13.04 -0.98
CA LEU A 187 -1.90 13.09 -2.46
C LEU A 187 -1.44 11.74 -3.04
N PHE A 188 -0.41 11.12 -2.46
CA PHE A 188 0.02 9.78 -2.86
C PHE A 188 -1.02 8.70 -2.52
N GLY A 189 -1.72 8.82 -1.39
CA GLY A 189 -2.82 7.93 -1.03
C GLY A 189 -3.97 7.97 -2.04
N GLN A 190 -4.34 9.16 -2.51
CA GLN A 190 -5.36 9.32 -3.55
C GLN A 190 -4.93 8.74 -4.90
N LEU A 191 -3.64 8.88 -5.26
CA LEU A 191 -3.07 8.19 -6.43
C LEU A 191 -3.11 6.68 -6.25
N GLY A 192 -2.81 6.19 -5.06
CA GLY A 192 -2.87 4.76 -4.71
C GLY A 192 -4.26 4.18 -4.91
N ASP A 193 -5.29 4.79 -4.35
CA ASP A 193 -6.68 4.38 -4.52
C ASP A 193 -7.11 4.42 -6.00
N LEU A 194 -6.66 5.40 -6.78
CA LEU A 194 -6.90 5.40 -8.23
C LEU A 194 -6.17 4.27 -8.94
N SER A 195 -4.92 3.98 -8.57
CA SER A 195 -4.11 2.92 -9.17
C SER A 195 -4.71 1.53 -8.90
N THR A 196 -5.11 1.27 -7.67
CA THR A 196 -5.78 0.01 -7.30
C THR A 196 -7.16 -0.10 -7.95
N SER A 197 -7.88 1.02 -8.08
CA SER A 197 -9.14 1.08 -8.81
C SER A 197 -8.95 0.79 -10.31
N LEU A 198 -7.88 1.31 -10.93
CA LEU A 198 -7.52 1.01 -12.31
C LEU A 198 -7.27 -0.50 -12.52
N ILE A 199 -6.45 -1.11 -11.67
CA ILE A 199 -6.18 -2.55 -11.70
C ILE A 199 -7.49 -3.35 -11.61
N LYS A 200 -8.41 -2.95 -10.73
CA LYS A 200 -9.74 -3.60 -10.63
C LYS A 200 -10.53 -3.49 -11.94
N ARG A 201 -10.53 -2.32 -12.59
CA ARG A 201 -11.26 -2.13 -13.87
C ARG A 201 -10.66 -2.93 -15.01
N GLU A 202 -9.33 -2.99 -15.11
CA GLU A 202 -8.65 -3.83 -16.11
C GLU A 202 -8.92 -5.32 -15.90
N ALA A 203 -9.02 -5.77 -14.65
CA ALA A 203 -9.38 -7.13 -14.29
C ALA A 203 -10.90 -7.43 -14.44
N GLY A 204 -11.73 -6.45 -14.82
CA GLY A 204 -13.18 -6.61 -14.94
C GLY A 204 -13.91 -6.79 -13.61
N ILE A 205 -13.26 -6.47 -12.47
CA ILE A 205 -13.83 -6.59 -11.12
C ILE A 205 -14.09 -5.21 -10.50
N LYS A 206 -14.96 -5.17 -9.50
CA LYS A 206 -15.24 -3.96 -8.73
C LYS A 206 -14.50 -3.97 -7.40
N ASP A 207 -14.51 -5.10 -6.71
CA ASP A 207 -13.91 -5.31 -5.40
C ASP A 207 -13.00 -6.54 -5.46
N TYR A 208 -11.86 -6.50 -4.78
CA TYR A 208 -10.91 -7.62 -4.77
C TYR A 208 -11.46 -8.86 -4.05
N SER A 209 -12.31 -8.68 -3.05
CA SER A 209 -13.00 -9.79 -2.38
C SER A 209 -14.25 -9.33 -1.62
N HIS A 210 -15.08 -10.29 -1.18
CA HIS A 210 -16.30 -10.04 -0.40
C HIS A 210 -16.17 -10.50 1.05
N ILE A 211 -14.95 -10.51 1.63
CA ILE A 211 -14.72 -10.99 3.00
C ILE A 211 -15.49 -10.17 4.04
N PHE A 212 -15.55 -8.86 3.84
CA PHE A 212 -16.34 -7.99 4.70
C PHE A 212 -17.77 -7.78 4.18
N LEU A 213 -18.36 -8.81 3.57
CA LEU A 213 -19.72 -8.79 3.02
C LEU A 213 -19.91 -7.63 2.00
N THR A 214 -20.61 -6.56 2.41
CA THR A 214 -20.89 -5.40 1.57
C THR A 214 -19.72 -4.40 1.44
N HIS A 215 -18.61 -4.63 2.17
CA HIS A 215 -17.56 -3.65 2.34
C HIS A 215 -16.24 -3.97 1.60
N GLY A 216 -16.25 -4.94 0.69
CA GLY A 216 -15.06 -5.27 -0.11
C GLY A 216 -14.02 -6.12 0.64
N GLY A 217 -12.80 -6.19 0.10
CA GLY A 217 -11.68 -6.93 0.66
C GLY A 217 -10.78 -6.11 1.59
N VAL A 218 -9.80 -6.77 2.21
CA VAL A 218 -8.78 -6.11 3.03
C VAL A 218 -8.00 -5.09 2.20
N LEU A 219 -7.59 -5.46 0.98
CA LEU A 219 -6.83 -4.55 0.10
C LEU A 219 -7.66 -3.33 -0.30
N ASP A 220 -9.00 -3.49 -0.49
CA ASP A 220 -9.90 -2.38 -0.81
C ASP A 220 -10.02 -1.35 0.34
N ARG A 221 -9.66 -1.74 1.56
CA ARG A 221 -9.70 -0.87 2.73
C ARG A 221 -8.40 -0.15 3.04
N PHE A 222 -7.31 -0.72 2.59
CA PHE A 222 -5.97 -0.23 2.89
C PHE A 222 -5.19 0.19 1.63
N ASP A 223 -5.88 0.33 0.50
CA ASP A 223 -5.27 0.74 -0.78
C ASP A 223 -4.64 2.14 -0.70
N SER A 224 -5.31 3.11 -0.10
CA SER A 224 -4.74 4.44 0.17
C SER A 224 -3.58 4.34 1.15
N THR A 225 -3.74 3.59 2.25
CA THR A 225 -2.72 3.44 3.30
C THR A 225 -1.44 2.82 2.76
N LEU A 226 -1.55 1.91 1.78
CA LEU A 226 -0.44 1.27 1.09
C LEU A 226 0.53 2.30 0.49
N PHE A 227 0.01 3.34 -0.16
CA PHE A 227 0.81 4.40 -0.78
C PHE A 227 1.20 5.51 0.20
N ILE A 228 0.43 5.73 1.25
CA ILE A 228 0.71 6.72 2.29
C ILE A 228 1.92 6.31 3.14
N ALA A 229 2.00 5.05 3.56
CA ALA A 229 3.00 4.60 4.51
C ALA A 229 4.46 4.83 4.07
N PRO A 230 4.87 4.54 2.82
CA PRO A 230 6.22 4.84 2.34
C PRO A 230 6.55 6.32 2.35
N VAL A 231 5.58 7.18 2.01
CA VAL A 231 5.78 8.64 1.97
C VAL A 231 5.98 9.18 3.38
N VAL A 232 5.15 8.76 4.33
CA VAL A 232 5.30 9.13 5.75
C VAL A 232 6.67 8.70 6.27
N TYR A 233 7.07 7.45 6.01
CA TYR A 233 8.37 6.92 6.42
C TYR A 233 9.52 7.72 5.81
N ALA A 234 9.49 8.00 4.51
CA ALA A 234 10.52 8.75 3.83
C ALA A 234 10.65 10.19 4.37
N MET A 235 9.51 10.86 4.60
CA MET A 235 9.52 12.23 5.13
C MET A 235 10.06 12.27 6.56
N LEU A 236 9.69 11.33 7.42
CA LEU A 236 10.24 11.26 8.78
C LEU A 236 11.74 10.97 8.78
N PHE A 237 12.21 10.11 7.86
CA PHE A 237 13.65 9.84 7.72
C PHE A 237 14.46 11.07 7.25
N VAL A 238 13.86 11.93 6.42
CA VAL A 238 14.47 13.20 6.02
C VAL A 238 14.56 14.16 7.22
N LEU A 239 13.52 14.20 8.07
CA LEU A 239 13.53 15.04 9.27
C LEU A 239 14.62 14.63 10.27
N GLU A 240 14.86 13.32 10.43
CA GLU A 240 15.89 12.81 11.35
C GLU A 240 17.31 13.22 10.92
N LYS A 241 17.52 13.53 9.64
CA LYS A 241 18.81 13.96 9.07
C LYS A 241 19.01 15.48 9.03
N LEU A 242 17.96 16.26 9.26
CA LEU A 242 17.99 17.72 9.34
C LEU A 242 18.21 18.19 10.77
#